data_755bd2cb6910728ebc0c8f4ad3272c64
#
_entry.id   755bd2cb6910728ebc0c8f4ad3272c64
#
_cell.length_a   1.000
_cell.length_b   1.000
_cell.length_c   1.000
_cell.angle_alpha   90.00
_cell.angle_beta   90.00
_cell.angle_gamma   90.00
#
_symmetry.space_group_name_H-M   'P 1'
#
loop_
_entity.id
_entity.type
_entity.pdbx_description
1 polymer ?
#
loop_
_entity_poly.entity_id
_entity_poly.type
_entity_poly.pdbx_seq_one_letter_code
_entity_poly.pdbx_strand_id
1 'polypeptide(L)'
;MPKRTSSRFLVLALGFFALYALTAQRGLGWGDSGEFHYRILRCADGLLGGCDSFATAHPLYAAIARSLCSTPYQVTLISSLFGAFAVAGFWLCSRNLALAVAFGLSHALWWLSCVAEVYTMSLTFVAFETLFLMRFLASRRLGWLVALAALNGVHVELHNFALLPLPVYLLAAAASLRGAGAGRIAVSFGLSAAAWAAGASFWLWALATRGLRDVLVGSYGGEAFGLLPSNWTVAGFNLALSGLSFVAPLALAWRAARAGASRPSSPRPSAAGPADSCLKALLAVHALFFVRYFIVSQFTFVLPTAFFAYLLVARVRLGRGRALALAAMQLLLPLVAWQLLASLPVPAWRPRHKYRDEARYFALPWKCGDDSADRCAAEVEGPWDGYPDCGGKARARACP
;
A
#
# COMPACT_ATOMS: atom_id res chain seq x y z
N MET A 1 24.13 10.27 2.79
CA MET A 1 24.09 9.34 1.63
C MET A 1 25.20 9.70 0.64
N PRO A 2 25.91 8.74 0.02
CA PRO A 2 26.83 9.07 -1.07
C PRO A 2 26.07 9.70 -2.25
N LYS A 3 26.65 10.70 -2.92
CA LYS A 3 26.02 11.49 -4.01
C LYS A 3 25.31 10.62 -5.07
N ARG A 4 25.90 9.48 -5.45
CA ARG A 4 25.30 8.53 -6.43
C ARG A 4 24.01 7.85 -5.93
N THR A 5 23.83 7.69 -4.62
CA THR A 5 22.61 7.09 -4.05
C THR A 5 21.47 8.08 -4.09
N SER A 6 21.73 9.35 -3.80
CA SER A 6 20.70 10.40 -3.84
C SER A 6 20.20 10.64 -5.27
N SER A 7 21.10 10.65 -6.27
CA SER A 7 20.70 10.84 -7.67
C SER A 7 19.82 9.70 -8.20
N ARG A 8 20.14 8.44 -7.90
CA ARG A 8 19.32 7.30 -8.34
C ARG A 8 17.94 7.27 -7.65
N PHE A 9 17.87 7.64 -6.36
CA PHE A 9 16.60 7.80 -5.67
C PHE A 9 15.72 8.82 -6.38
N LEU A 10 16.25 9.99 -6.67
CA LEU A 10 15.51 11.07 -7.35
C LEU A 10 15.10 10.67 -8.78
N VAL A 11 15.96 10.02 -9.54
CA VAL A 11 15.64 9.56 -10.90
C VAL A 11 14.49 8.55 -10.88
N LEU A 12 14.51 7.59 -9.94
CA LEU A 12 13.42 6.63 -9.78
C LEU A 12 12.13 7.33 -9.37
N ALA A 13 12.19 8.19 -8.35
CA ALA A 13 11.01 8.90 -7.86
C ALA A 13 10.40 9.78 -8.95
N LEU A 14 11.20 10.58 -9.66
CA LEU A 14 10.71 11.44 -10.73
C LEU A 14 10.19 10.65 -11.93
N GLY A 15 10.90 9.58 -12.34
CA GLY A 15 10.50 8.74 -13.48
C GLY A 15 9.17 8.03 -13.22
N PHE A 16 8.99 7.44 -12.05
CA PHE A 16 7.74 6.78 -11.69
C PHE A 16 6.61 7.77 -11.39
N PHE A 17 6.92 8.92 -10.78
CA PHE A 17 5.92 9.97 -10.63
C PHE A 17 5.39 10.45 -11.98
N ALA A 18 6.28 10.69 -12.95
CA ALA A 18 5.88 11.06 -14.31
C ALA A 18 5.01 9.97 -14.97
N LEU A 19 5.41 8.69 -14.86
CA LEU A 19 4.63 7.57 -15.40
C LEU A 19 3.24 7.51 -14.78
N TYR A 20 3.16 7.54 -13.46
CA TYR A 20 1.90 7.43 -12.74
C TYR A 20 1.00 8.65 -12.97
N ALA A 21 1.56 9.86 -12.93
CA ALA A 21 0.81 11.10 -13.20
C ALA A 21 0.23 11.15 -14.62
N LEU A 22 1.00 10.70 -15.64
CA LEU A 22 0.52 10.64 -17.03
C LEU A 22 -0.60 9.62 -17.24
N THR A 23 -0.65 8.56 -16.42
CA THR A 23 -1.67 7.51 -16.47
C THR A 23 -2.72 7.62 -15.36
N ALA A 24 -2.64 8.66 -14.52
CA ALA A 24 -3.56 8.89 -13.42
C ALA A 24 -4.95 9.31 -13.89
N GLN A 25 -5.94 8.92 -13.11
CA GLN A 25 -7.31 9.36 -13.25
C GLN A 25 -7.41 10.88 -13.05
N ARG A 26 -8.04 11.56 -13.99
CA ARG A 26 -8.13 13.05 -14.00
C ARG A 26 -9.40 13.59 -13.36
N GLY A 27 -10.52 12.90 -13.56
CA GLY A 27 -11.81 13.26 -13.02
C GLY A 27 -12.13 12.58 -11.68
N LEU A 28 -13.40 12.56 -11.34
CA LEU A 28 -13.89 11.90 -10.14
C LEU A 28 -13.66 10.39 -10.20
N GLY A 29 -13.23 9.81 -9.09
CA GLY A 29 -13.03 8.39 -8.95
C GLY A 29 -14.31 7.63 -8.62
N TRP A 30 -14.20 6.30 -8.65
CA TRP A 30 -15.21 5.35 -8.22
C TRP A 30 -14.89 4.77 -6.84
N GLY A 31 -15.89 4.31 -6.14
CA GLY A 31 -15.70 3.65 -4.84
C GLY A 31 -14.94 4.53 -3.87
N ASP A 32 -13.93 3.95 -3.22
CA ASP A 32 -13.14 4.64 -2.20
C ASP A 32 -12.40 5.88 -2.77
N SER A 33 -11.93 5.82 -4.02
CA SER A 33 -11.31 6.97 -4.69
C SER A 33 -12.29 8.15 -4.85
N GLY A 34 -13.53 7.87 -5.21
CA GLY A 34 -14.55 8.90 -5.30
C GLY A 34 -14.92 9.45 -3.93
N GLU A 35 -14.98 8.58 -2.91
CA GLU A 35 -15.20 9.00 -1.53
C GLU A 35 -14.09 9.95 -1.05
N PHE A 36 -12.83 9.65 -1.34
CA PHE A 36 -11.71 10.55 -1.04
C PHE A 36 -11.83 11.89 -1.78
N HIS A 37 -12.16 11.88 -3.09
CA HIS A 37 -12.38 13.10 -3.83
C HIS A 37 -13.45 13.98 -3.17
N TYR A 38 -14.59 13.37 -2.84
CA TYR A 38 -15.69 14.05 -2.20
C TYR A 38 -15.32 14.62 -0.83
N ARG A 39 -14.78 13.80 0.07
CA ARG A 39 -14.40 14.20 1.43
C ARG A 39 -13.34 15.32 1.42
N ILE A 40 -12.39 15.25 0.50
CA ILE A 40 -11.29 16.22 0.44
C ILE A 40 -11.73 17.53 -0.17
N LEU A 41 -12.54 17.51 -1.24
CA LEU A 41 -12.84 18.70 -2.03
C LEU A 41 -14.15 19.36 -1.65
N ARG A 42 -15.10 18.65 -1.05
CA ARG A 42 -16.47 19.11 -0.82
C ARG A 42 -16.92 19.10 0.64
N CYS A 43 -16.38 18.22 1.48
CA CYS A 43 -16.76 18.19 2.88
C CYS A 43 -16.02 19.24 3.70
N ALA A 44 -16.77 20.15 4.33
CA ALA A 44 -16.22 21.19 5.21
C ALA A 44 -15.92 20.68 6.66
N ASP A 45 -16.37 19.48 7.02
CA ASP A 45 -16.51 19.01 8.41
C ASP A 45 -15.21 18.47 9.04
N GLY A 46 -14.11 19.21 8.94
CA GLY A 46 -12.88 18.87 9.65
C GLY A 46 -12.12 17.64 9.09
N LEU A 47 -11.10 17.16 9.79
CA LEU A 47 -10.23 16.06 9.34
C LEU A 47 -10.94 14.71 9.23
N LEU A 48 -11.96 14.49 10.04
CA LEU A 48 -12.75 13.26 10.02
C LEU A 48 -13.93 13.34 9.06
N GLY A 49 -14.32 14.53 8.65
CA GLY A 49 -15.23 14.92 7.59
C GLY A 49 -16.38 13.97 7.28
N GLY A 50 -17.39 13.87 8.15
CA GLY A 50 -18.58 13.04 7.89
C GLY A 50 -18.31 11.52 7.84
N CYS A 51 -17.11 11.05 8.23
CA CYS A 51 -16.81 9.64 8.31
C CYS A 51 -17.52 9.00 9.51
N ASP A 52 -18.17 7.87 9.28
CA ASP A 52 -18.82 7.09 10.32
C ASP A 52 -17.84 6.60 11.39
N SER A 53 -16.59 6.36 11.01
CA SER A 53 -15.55 5.89 11.92
C SER A 53 -14.17 6.49 11.64
N PHE A 54 -13.32 6.54 12.66
CA PHE A 54 -11.92 6.92 12.51
C PHE A 54 -11.15 5.95 11.59
N ALA A 55 -11.49 4.66 11.65
CA ALA A 55 -10.85 3.62 10.82
C ALA A 55 -10.95 3.90 9.32
N THR A 56 -12.03 4.56 8.87
CA THR A 56 -12.29 4.89 7.47
C THR A 56 -11.93 6.33 7.10
N ALA A 57 -11.58 7.15 8.10
CA ALA A 57 -11.31 8.58 7.88
C ALA A 57 -9.95 8.86 7.25
N HIS A 58 -8.94 8.01 7.53
CA HIS A 58 -7.57 8.19 7.05
C HIS A 58 -7.02 9.62 7.27
N PRO A 59 -6.99 10.13 8.52
CA PRO A 59 -6.86 11.55 8.80
C PRO A 59 -5.58 12.19 8.25
N LEU A 60 -4.45 11.47 8.24
CA LEU A 60 -3.21 12.00 7.69
C LEU A 60 -3.31 12.23 6.17
N TYR A 61 -3.93 11.29 5.43
CA TYR A 61 -4.15 11.45 4.00
C TYR A 61 -5.08 12.63 3.71
N ALA A 62 -6.19 12.70 4.45
CA ALA A 62 -7.16 13.78 4.32
C ALA A 62 -6.53 15.15 4.63
N ALA A 63 -5.71 15.27 5.68
CA ALA A 63 -5.02 16.50 6.04
C ALA A 63 -4.07 16.97 4.93
N ILE A 64 -3.23 16.08 4.41
CA ILE A 64 -2.27 16.40 3.33
C ILE A 64 -3.03 16.80 2.06
N ALA A 65 -4.01 15.99 1.65
CA ALA A 65 -4.72 16.24 0.41
C ALA A 65 -5.57 17.53 0.46
N ARG A 66 -6.25 17.82 1.57
CA ARG A 66 -6.98 19.09 1.75
C ARG A 66 -6.09 20.32 1.71
N SER A 67 -4.87 20.19 2.24
CA SER A 67 -3.92 21.31 2.26
C SER A 67 -3.31 21.63 0.90
N LEU A 68 -3.27 20.66 -0.03
CA LEU A 68 -2.52 20.73 -1.27
C LEU A 68 -3.38 20.67 -2.53
N CYS A 69 -4.61 20.17 -2.43
CA CYS A 69 -5.43 19.82 -3.59
C CYS A 69 -6.72 20.65 -3.67
N SER A 70 -7.05 21.06 -4.90
CA SER A 70 -8.30 21.75 -5.23
C SER A 70 -9.09 21.05 -6.35
N THR A 71 -8.51 20.01 -6.97
CA THR A 71 -9.14 19.24 -8.06
C THR A 71 -9.00 17.74 -7.82
N PRO A 72 -9.90 16.89 -8.39
CA PRO A 72 -9.79 15.43 -8.29
C PRO A 72 -8.44 14.91 -8.77
N TYR A 73 -7.92 15.45 -9.86
CA TYR A 73 -6.60 15.05 -10.38
C TYR A 73 -5.47 15.30 -9.39
N GLN A 74 -5.47 16.46 -8.70
CA GLN A 74 -4.45 16.74 -7.69
C GLN A 74 -4.52 15.76 -6.51
N VAL A 75 -5.73 15.35 -6.08
CA VAL A 75 -5.89 14.32 -5.05
C VAL A 75 -5.29 13.00 -5.53
N THR A 76 -5.55 12.60 -6.78
CA THR A 76 -4.95 11.40 -7.38
C THR A 76 -3.43 11.50 -7.46
N LEU A 77 -2.88 12.68 -7.76
CA LEU A 77 -1.43 12.90 -7.81
C LEU A 77 -0.72 12.67 -6.46
N ILE A 78 -1.42 12.78 -5.33
CA ILE A 78 -0.87 12.38 -4.02
C ILE A 78 -0.54 10.89 -4.04
N SER A 79 -1.45 10.04 -4.52
CA SER A 79 -1.19 8.60 -4.65
C SER A 79 -0.05 8.30 -5.63
N SER A 80 0.02 9.03 -6.75
CA SER A 80 1.12 8.92 -7.73
C SER A 80 2.48 9.26 -7.12
N LEU A 81 2.54 10.33 -6.34
CA LEU A 81 3.77 10.79 -5.67
C LEU A 81 4.27 9.76 -4.65
N PHE A 82 3.37 9.29 -3.80
CA PHE A 82 3.73 8.30 -2.79
C PHE A 82 4.03 6.93 -3.41
N GLY A 83 3.34 6.52 -4.48
CA GLY A 83 3.70 5.33 -5.23
C GLY A 83 5.14 5.39 -5.79
N ALA A 84 5.53 6.53 -6.32
CA ALA A 84 6.90 6.77 -6.80
C ALA A 84 7.93 6.74 -5.65
N PHE A 85 7.61 7.31 -4.49
CA PHE A 85 8.46 7.20 -3.30
C PHE A 85 8.53 5.77 -2.77
N ALA A 86 7.48 4.97 -2.86
CA ALA A 86 7.51 3.56 -2.50
C ALA A 86 8.48 2.77 -3.38
N VAL A 87 8.52 3.02 -4.70
CA VAL A 87 9.50 2.42 -5.62
C VAL A 87 10.93 2.84 -5.28
N ALA A 88 11.16 4.12 -5.04
CA ALA A 88 12.46 4.64 -4.66
C ALA A 88 12.91 4.11 -3.28
N GLY A 89 11.98 3.99 -2.32
CA GLY A 89 12.18 3.37 -1.01
C GLY A 89 12.50 1.88 -1.13
N PHE A 90 11.80 1.14 -1.98
CA PHE A 90 12.11 -0.25 -2.30
C PHE A 90 13.55 -0.39 -2.82
N TRP A 91 13.96 0.48 -3.74
CA TRP A 91 15.33 0.48 -4.21
C TRP A 91 16.36 0.77 -3.09
N LEU A 92 16.05 1.64 -2.15
CA LEU A 92 16.93 1.87 -0.98
C LEU A 92 17.10 0.61 -0.14
N CYS A 93 16.06 -0.20 0.01
CA CYS A 93 16.11 -1.47 0.76
C CYS A 93 16.81 -2.57 -0.04
N SER A 94 16.45 -2.74 -1.32
CA SER A 94 16.89 -3.86 -2.16
C SER A 94 18.26 -3.66 -2.81
N ARG A 95 18.63 -2.42 -3.09
CA ARG A 95 19.79 -2.03 -3.95
C ARG A 95 19.77 -2.67 -5.33
N ASN A 96 18.61 -3.16 -5.77
CA ASN A 96 18.42 -3.81 -7.06
C ASN A 96 17.50 -2.96 -7.95
N LEU A 97 18.10 -2.22 -8.90
CA LEU A 97 17.37 -1.30 -9.77
C LEU A 97 16.36 -2.03 -10.66
N ALA A 98 16.72 -3.19 -11.21
CA ALA A 98 15.84 -3.95 -12.08
C ALA A 98 14.55 -4.40 -11.36
N LEU A 99 14.71 -4.85 -10.10
CA LEU A 99 13.56 -5.23 -9.28
C LEU A 99 12.74 -4.02 -8.82
N ALA A 100 13.37 -2.87 -8.57
CA ALA A 100 12.65 -1.65 -8.25
C ALA A 100 11.77 -1.21 -9.44
N VAL A 101 12.31 -1.28 -10.66
CA VAL A 101 11.55 -1.01 -11.89
C VAL A 101 10.42 -2.03 -12.07
N ALA A 102 10.71 -3.33 -11.93
CA ALA A 102 9.70 -4.37 -12.04
C ALA A 102 8.59 -4.25 -10.98
N PHE A 103 8.95 -3.87 -9.75
CA PHE A 103 7.98 -3.61 -8.68
C PHE A 103 7.10 -2.40 -9.00
N GLY A 104 7.69 -1.30 -9.45
CA GLY A 104 6.97 -0.09 -9.86
C GLY A 104 6.01 -0.32 -11.03
N LEU A 105 6.33 -1.24 -11.94
CA LEU A 105 5.48 -1.64 -13.06
C LEU A 105 4.48 -2.74 -12.70
N SER A 106 4.47 -3.25 -11.45
CA SER A 106 3.50 -4.26 -11.03
C SER A 106 2.08 -3.71 -11.04
N HIS A 107 1.12 -4.55 -11.44
CA HIS A 107 -0.28 -4.13 -11.63
C HIS A 107 -0.84 -3.38 -10.41
N ALA A 108 -0.75 -3.96 -9.22
CA ALA A 108 -1.35 -3.35 -8.03
C ALA A 108 -0.73 -1.99 -7.68
N LEU A 109 0.60 -1.86 -7.76
CA LEU A 109 1.25 -0.59 -7.44
C LEU A 109 0.96 0.48 -8.50
N TRP A 110 1.00 0.11 -9.78
CA TRP A 110 0.69 1.05 -10.85
C TRP A 110 -0.75 1.52 -10.76
N TRP A 111 -1.71 0.59 -10.64
CA TRP A 111 -3.12 0.92 -10.53
C TRP A 111 -3.40 1.83 -9.34
N LEU A 112 -2.94 1.47 -8.13
CA LEU A 112 -3.13 2.26 -6.90
C LEU A 112 -2.41 3.61 -6.94
N SER A 113 -1.39 3.75 -7.77
CA SER A 113 -0.72 5.04 -8.01
C SER A 113 -1.49 5.95 -8.98
N CYS A 114 -2.50 5.41 -9.68
CA CYS A 114 -3.28 6.13 -10.68
C CYS A 114 -4.70 6.49 -10.24
N VAL A 115 -5.08 6.15 -9.01
CA VAL A 115 -6.37 6.45 -8.39
C VAL A 115 -6.16 7.10 -7.02
N ALA A 116 -7.15 7.82 -6.51
CA ALA A 116 -7.06 8.47 -5.21
C ALA A 116 -7.23 7.42 -4.10
N GLU A 117 -6.10 6.94 -3.54
CA GLU A 117 -6.06 5.87 -2.56
C GLU A 117 -4.94 6.06 -1.52
N VAL A 118 -5.16 5.60 -0.31
CA VAL A 118 -4.20 5.74 0.80
C VAL A 118 -3.06 4.72 0.74
N TYR A 119 -3.22 3.63 -0.02
CA TYR A 119 -2.34 2.46 0.06
C TYR A 119 -0.93 2.71 -0.46
N THR A 120 -0.75 3.60 -1.44
CA THR A 120 0.60 3.96 -1.92
C THR A 120 1.37 4.78 -0.91
N MET A 121 0.68 5.66 -0.17
CA MET A 121 1.26 6.39 0.96
C MET A 121 1.63 5.42 2.07
N SER A 122 0.74 4.50 2.46
CA SER A 122 1.02 3.46 3.44
C SER A 122 2.23 2.60 3.02
N LEU A 123 2.31 2.18 1.75
CA LEU A 123 3.45 1.44 1.23
C LEU A 123 4.77 2.21 1.31
N THR A 124 4.72 3.53 1.12
CA THR A 124 5.89 4.40 1.31
C THR A 124 6.37 4.35 2.74
N PHE A 125 5.46 4.43 3.71
CA PHE A 125 5.80 4.26 5.13
C PHE A 125 6.42 2.87 5.38
N VAL A 126 5.80 1.79 4.90
CA VAL A 126 6.35 0.42 5.01
C VAL A 126 7.76 0.34 4.44
N ALA A 127 8.04 0.98 3.31
CA ALA A 127 9.37 0.96 2.70
C ALA A 127 10.42 1.66 3.58
N PHE A 128 10.10 2.83 4.14
CA PHE A 128 11.03 3.54 5.03
C PHE A 128 11.13 2.91 6.42
N GLU A 129 10.05 2.37 6.97
CA GLU A 129 10.08 1.55 8.20
C GLU A 129 11.01 0.35 8.02
N THR A 130 10.88 -0.36 6.89
CA THR A 130 11.76 -1.48 6.55
C THR A 130 13.23 -1.04 6.44
N LEU A 131 13.49 0.10 5.80
CA LEU A 131 14.82 0.68 5.71
C LEU A 131 15.40 0.97 7.10
N PHE A 132 14.62 1.59 7.99
CA PHE A 132 15.07 1.92 9.35
C PHE A 132 15.27 0.66 10.18
N LEU A 133 14.40 -0.33 10.07
CA LEU A 133 14.60 -1.65 10.68
C LEU A 133 15.92 -2.28 10.23
N MET A 134 16.16 -2.35 8.92
CA MET A 134 17.40 -2.93 8.38
C MET A 134 18.64 -2.16 8.86
N ARG A 135 18.58 -0.82 8.95
CA ARG A 135 19.65 0.03 9.49
C ARG A 135 19.87 -0.22 10.98
N PHE A 136 18.79 -0.36 11.75
CA PHE A 136 18.88 -0.74 13.16
C PHE A 136 19.53 -2.10 13.34
N LEU A 137 19.05 -3.12 12.64
CA LEU A 137 19.59 -4.49 12.71
C LEU A 137 21.07 -4.55 12.35
N ALA A 138 21.51 -3.74 11.38
CA ALA A 138 22.91 -3.70 10.96
C ALA A 138 23.83 -2.91 11.89
N SER A 139 23.38 -1.80 12.48
CA SER A 139 24.23 -0.86 13.22
C SER A 139 23.98 -0.84 14.73
N ARG A 140 22.87 -1.38 15.20
CA ARG A 140 22.39 -1.33 16.61
C ARG A 140 22.30 0.11 17.17
N ARG A 141 22.24 1.10 16.29
CA ARG A 141 22.10 2.50 16.71
C ARG A 141 20.67 2.82 17.11
N LEU A 142 20.47 3.28 18.36
CA LEU A 142 19.16 3.61 18.91
C LEU A 142 18.37 4.59 18.05
N GLY A 143 19.03 5.57 17.43
CA GLY A 143 18.36 6.54 16.56
C GLY A 143 17.55 5.92 15.42
N TRP A 144 17.97 4.77 14.87
CA TRP A 144 17.18 4.07 13.85
C TRP A 144 15.94 3.39 14.42
N LEU A 145 16.00 2.88 15.64
CA LEU A 145 14.84 2.28 16.31
C LEU A 145 13.82 3.35 16.69
N VAL A 146 14.28 4.49 17.21
CA VAL A 146 13.42 5.64 17.52
C VAL A 146 12.78 6.21 16.26
N ALA A 147 13.55 6.35 15.15
CA ALA A 147 13.03 6.80 13.87
C ALA A 147 12.00 5.81 13.27
N LEU A 148 12.24 4.49 13.40
CA LEU A 148 11.27 3.47 13.03
C LEU A 148 9.97 3.62 13.82
N ALA A 149 10.07 3.78 15.13
CA ALA A 149 8.91 3.92 16.01
C ALA A 149 8.12 5.22 15.70
N ALA A 150 8.81 6.35 15.57
CA ALA A 150 8.18 7.62 15.21
C ALA A 150 7.45 7.52 13.86
N LEU A 151 8.10 6.94 12.84
CA LEU A 151 7.51 6.80 11.52
C LEU A 151 6.29 5.86 11.54
N ASN A 152 6.36 4.75 12.26
CA ASN A 152 5.25 3.83 12.42
C ASN A 152 4.07 4.48 13.18
N GLY A 153 4.34 5.30 14.20
CA GLY A 153 3.33 6.10 14.87
C GLY A 153 2.61 7.06 13.92
N VAL A 154 3.35 7.78 13.06
CA VAL A 154 2.73 8.63 12.02
C VAL A 154 1.97 7.79 10.99
N HIS A 155 2.45 6.60 10.66
CA HIS A 155 1.77 5.69 9.74
C HIS A 155 0.40 5.22 10.27
N VAL A 156 0.25 5.05 11.58
CA VAL A 156 -1.06 4.71 12.20
C VAL A 156 -2.11 5.79 11.95
N GLU A 157 -1.71 7.06 11.88
CA GLU A 157 -2.61 8.18 11.52
C GLU A 157 -3.13 8.08 10.07
N LEU A 158 -2.41 7.37 9.23
CA LEU A 158 -2.81 7.11 7.86
C LEU A 158 -3.71 5.88 7.76
N HIS A 159 -3.29 4.77 8.39
CA HIS A 159 -4.00 3.50 8.27
C HIS A 159 -3.61 2.53 9.41
N ASN A 160 -4.61 1.85 9.98
CA ASN A 160 -4.41 0.82 11.02
C ASN A 160 -3.48 -0.33 10.61
N PHE A 161 -3.18 -0.49 9.32
CA PHE A 161 -2.18 -1.44 8.82
C PHE A 161 -0.80 -1.25 9.41
N ALA A 162 -0.46 -0.05 9.86
CA ALA A 162 0.77 0.23 10.56
C ALA A 162 0.94 -0.60 11.85
N LEU A 163 -0.14 -1.11 12.42
CA LEU A 163 -0.10 -1.97 13.59
C LEU A 163 0.33 -3.41 13.25
N LEU A 164 0.13 -3.87 12.01
CA LEU A 164 0.45 -5.25 11.61
C LEU A 164 1.93 -5.61 11.76
N PRO A 165 2.90 -4.79 11.30
CA PRO A 165 4.32 -5.08 11.45
C PRO A 165 4.86 -4.83 12.86
N LEU A 166 4.12 -4.13 13.73
CA LEU A 166 4.61 -3.71 15.04
C LEU A 166 5.11 -4.87 15.92
N PRO A 167 4.43 -6.03 16.04
CA PRO A 167 4.95 -7.17 16.79
C PRO A 167 6.31 -7.66 16.25
N VAL A 168 6.51 -7.66 14.93
CA VAL A 168 7.78 -8.06 14.31
C VAL A 168 8.88 -7.06 14.65
N TYR A 169 8.58 -5.76 14.63
CA TYR A 169 9.52 -4.71 15.01
C TYR A 169 9.95 -4.82 16.47
N LEU A 170 9.00 -5.04 17.38
CA LEU A 170 9.26 -5.22 18.81
C LEU A 170 10.11 -6.47 19.09
N LEU A 171 9.79 -7.60 18.47
CA LEU A 171 10.57 -8.82 18.60
C LEU A 171 11.98 -8.68 18.02
N ALA A 172 12.12 -8.01 16.89
CA ALA A 172 13.42 -7.73 16.28
C ALA A 172 14.27 -6.81 17.18
N ALA A 173 13.67 -5.79 17.77
CA ALA A 173 14.33 -4.90 18.73
C ALA A 173 14.76 -5.65 19.98
N ALA A 174 13.87 -6.42 20.60
CA ALA A 174 14.16 -7.21 21.78
C ALA A 174 15.28 -8.22 21.52
N ALA A 175 15.21 -8.97 20.42
CA ALA A 175 16.27 -9.92 20.02
C ALA A 175 17.61 -9.22 19.79
N SER A 176 17.57 -8.01 19.22
CA SER A 176 18.76 -7.22 18.93
C SER A 176 19.42 -6.62 20.15
N LEU A 177 18.66 -6.39 21.20
CA LEU A 177 19.14 -5.83 22.48
C LEU A 177 19.46 -6.92 23.50
N ARG A 178 19.33 -8.21 23.16
CA ARG A 178 19.75 -9.31 24.04
C ARG A 178 21.22 -9.13 24.41
N GLY A 179 21.50 -9.19 25.71
CA GLY A 179 22.84 -8.97 26.27
C GLY A 179 23.19 -7.50 26.53
N ALA A 180 22.33 -6.54 26.17
CA ALA A 180 22.47 -5.18 26.66
C ALA A 180 22.03 -5.08 28.13
N GLY A 181 22.65 -4.19 28.90
CA GLY A 181 22.24 -3.94 30.30
C GLY A 181 20.78 -3.45 30.39
N ALA A 182 20.09 -3.76 31.48
CA ALA A 182 18.68 -3.44 31.70
C ALA A 182 18.36 -1.95 31.48
N GLY A 183 19.23 -1.04 31.92
CA GLY A 183 19.06 0.41 31.71
C GLY A 183 19.05 0.77 30.22
N ARG A 184 19.92 0.19 29.38
CA ARG A 184 19.92 0.44 27.94
C ARG A 184 18.66 -0.09 27.26
N ILE A 185 18.18 -1.24 27.69
CA ILE A 185 16.92 -1.81 27.17
C ILE A 185 15.75 -0.88 27.51
N ALA A 186 15.63 -0.48 28.77
CA ALA A 186 14.57 0.41 29.25
C ALA A 186 14.58 1.75 28.50
N VAL A 187 15.74 2.40 28.36
CA VAL A 187 15.89 3.65 27.60
C VAL A 187 15.51 3.45 26.14
N SER A 188 15.93 2.34 25.50
CA SER A 188 15.64 2.08 24.09
C SER A 188 14.14 1.93 23.85
N PHE A 189 13.45 1.13 24.65
CA PHE A 189 12.00 0.94 24.52
C PHE A 189 11.22 2.17 24.97
N GLY A 190 11.64 2.86 26.05
CA GLY A 190 11.00 4.07 26.53
C GLY A 190 11.02 5.20 25.50
N LEU A 191 12.19 5.49 24.90
CA LEU A 191 12.30 6.51 23.83
C LEU A 191 11.53 6.11 22.59
N SER A 192 11.54 4.83 22.20
CA SER A 192 10.79 4.35 21.05
C SER A 192 9.28 4.43 21.28
N ALA A 193 8.80 4.08 22.47
CA ALA A 193 7.39 4.19 22.84
C ALA A 193 6.93 5.66 22.86
N ALA A 194 7.73 6.56 23.42
CA ALA A 194 7.45 8.00 23.43
C ALA A 194 7.41 8.56 22.00
N ALA A 195 8.36 8.18 21.13
CA ALA A 195 8.41 8.61 19.75
C ALA A 195 7.21 8.06 18.94
N TRP A 196 6.82 6.79 19.18
CA TRP A 196 5.63 6.20 18.58
C TRP A 196 4.36 6.92 19.04
N ALA A 197 4.20 7.15 20.34
CA ALA A 197 3.03 7.84 20.88
C ALA A 197 2.92 9.29 20.38
N ALA A 198 4.04 10.00 20.22
CA ALA A 198 4.06 11.32 19.62
C ALA A 198 3.62 11.29 18.15
N GLY A 199 4.07 10.30 17.38
CA GLY A 199 3.64 10.10 15.99
C GLY A 199 2.17 9.69 15.85
N ALA A 200 1.65 8.89 16.78
CA ALA A 200 0.28 8.38 16.81
C ALA A 200 -0.66 9.21 17.71
N SER A 201 -0.36 10.48 17.94
CA SER A 201 -1.04 11.29 18.96
C SER A 201 -2.53 11.48 18.67
N PHE A 202 -2.92 11.70 17.43
CA PHE A 202 -4.31 11.87 17.05
C PHE A 202 -5.06 10.52 17.08
N TRP A 203 -4.42 9.44 16.68
CA TRP A 203 -4.96 8.09 16.81
C TRP A 203 -5.21 7.71 18.28
N LEU A 204 -4.24 8.01 19.16
CA LEU A 204 -4.39 7.79 20.61
C LEU A 204 -5.51 8.65 21.21
N TRP A 205 -5.61 9.90 20.80
CA TRP A 205 -6.71 10.77 21.19
C TRP A 205 -8.05 10.19 20.71
N ALA A 206 -8.14 9.74 19.47
CA ALA A 206 -9.36 9.10 18.94
C ALA A 206 -9.69 7.82 19.70
N LEU A 207 -8.69 7.00 20.03
CA LEU A 207 -8.88 5.79 20.83
C LEU A 207 -9.48 6.11 22.21
N ALA A 208 -8.98 7.15 22.88
CA ALA A 208 -9.46 7.59 24.19
C ALA A 208 -10.88 8.19 24.16
N THR A 209 -11.25 8.87 23.06
CA THR A 209 -12.53 9.61 22.97
C THR A 209 -13.63 8.85 22.23
N ARG A 210 -13.28 8.02 21.24
CA ARG A 210 -14.23 7.31 20.38
C ARG A 210 -14.28 5.81 20.65
N GLY A 211 -13.26 5.27 21.31
CA GLY A 211 -13.18 3.86 21.68
C GLY A 211 -12.59 2.95 20.61
N LEU A 212 -12.26 1.73 21.03
CA LEU A 212 -11.50 0.76 20.26
C LEU A 212 -12.22 0.34 18.96
N ARG A 213 -13.54 0.17 19.02
CA ARG A 213 -14.33 -0.28 17.86
C ARG A 213 -14.32 0.75 16.75
N ASP A 214 -14.53 2.02 17.05
CA ASP A 214 -14.52 3.10 16.07
C ASP A 214 -13.16 3.25 15.39
N VAL A 215 -12.09 3.15 16.19
CA VAL A 215 -10.72 3.40 15.73
C VAL A 215 -10.13 2.22 14.95
N LEU A 216 -10.38 0.97 15.37
CA LEU A 216 -9.75 -0.21 14.74
C LEU A 216 -10.62 -0.87 13.68
N VAL A 217 -11.92 -0.93 13.88
CA VAL A 217 -12.81 -1.80 13.11
C VAL A 217 -13.76 -0.99 12.25
N GLY A 218 -14.30 0.11 12.77
CA GLY A 218 -15.30 0.89 12.07
C GLY A 218 -16.53 0.07 11.68
N SER A 219 -17.18 0.47 10.60
CA SER A 219 -18.36 -0.19 10.05
C SER A 219 -18.08 -1.52 9.31
N TYR A 220 -16.81 -1.79 8.94
CA TYR A 220 -16.45 -2.95 8.11
C TYR A 220 -16.13 -4.24 8.89
N GLY A 221 -16.15 -4.20 10.24
CA GLY A 221 -15.52 -5.25 11.06
C GLY A 221 -16.16 -6.63 11.01
N GLY A 222 -17.46 -6.72 10.81
CA GLY A 222 -18.18 -8.00 10.87
C GLY A 222 -17.97 -8.87 9.62
N GLU A 223 -17.99 -8.27 8.44
CA GLU A 223 -17.90 -8.97 7.16
C GLU A 223 -16.45 -9.19 6.71
N ALA A 224 -15.56 -8.23 6.99
CA ALA A 224 -14.18 -8.26 6.53
C ALA A 224 -13.35 -9.39 7.13
N PHE A 225 -13.60 -9.78 8.38
CA PHE A 225 -12.87 -10.82 9.10
C PHE A 225 -13.59 -12.17 9.18
N GLY A 226 -14.56 -12.43 8.32
CA GLY A 226 -15.23 -13.73 8.22
C GLY A 226 -14.25 -14.88 7.98
N LEU A 227 -14.63 -16.11 8.32
CA LEU A 227 -13.82 -17.31 8.07
C LEU A 227 -13.73 -17.63 6.58
N LEU A 228 -14.77 -17.33 5.82
CA LEU A 228 -14.91 -17.56 4.39
C LEU A 228 -15.40 -16.28 3.71
N PRO A 229 -15.04 -16.05 2.43
CA PRO A 229 -15.55 -14.90 1.69
C PRO A 229 -17.06 -15.01 1.52
N SER A 230 -17.76 -13.91 1.68
CA SER A 230 -19.21 -13.80 1.40
C SER A 230 -19.53 -13.96 -0.10
N ASN A 231 -18.54 -13.63 -0.95
CA ASN A 231 -18.65 -13.74 -2.41
C ASN A 231 -17.35 -14.33 -3.01
N TRP A 232 -17.41 -15.60 -3.41
CA TRP A 232 -16.27 -16.33 -3.99
C TRP A 232 -15.81 -15.79 -5.34
N THR A 233 -16.70 -15.22 -6.15
CA THR A 233 -16.35 -14.60 -7.42
C THR A 233 -15.47 -13.37 -7.20
N VAL A 234 -15.86 -12.52 -6.25
CA VAL A 234 -15.08 -11.34 -5.87
C VAL A 234 -13.73 -11.74 -5.29
N ALA A 235 -13.71 -12.72 -4.38
CA ALA A 235 -12.46 -13.20 -3.80
C ALA A 235 -11.52 -13.81 -4.85
N GLY A 236 -12.04 -14.63 -5.75
CA GLY A 236 -11.28 -15.22 -6.87
C GLY A 236 -10.71 -14.16 -7.80
N PHE A 237 -11.48 -13.14 -8.13
CA PHE A 237 -11.04 -12.01 -8.94
C PHE A 237 -9.92 -11.20 -8.25
N ASN A 238 -10.07 -10.89 -6.97
CA ASN A 238 -9.04 -10.21 -6.19
C ASN A 238 -7.72 -11.02 -6.14
N LEU A 239 -7.81 -12.34 -5.96
CA LEU A 239 -6.64 -13.21 -5.98
C LEU A 239 -5.96 -13.23 -7.35
N ALA A 240 -6.74 -13.30 -8.44
CA ALA A 240 -6.22 -13.26 -9.81
C ALA A 240 -5.49 -11.94 -10.11
N LEU A 241 -6.10 -10.80 -9.78
CA LEU A 241 -5.45 -9.48 -9.91
C LEU A 241 -4.17 -9.39 -9.08
N SER A 242 -4.22 -9.88 -7.84
CA SER A 242 -3.06 -9.90 -6.96
C SER A 242 -1.94 -10.76 -7.54
N GLY A 243 -2.29 -11.88 -8.19
CA GLY A 243 -1.36 -12.78 -8.87
C GLY A 243 -0.47 -12.07 -9.88
N LEU A 244 -1.00 -11.08 -10.61
CA LEU A 244 -0.23 -10.28 -11.57
C LEU A 244 0.97 -9.57 -10.92
N SER A 245 0.84 -9.17 -9.66
CA SER A 245 1.93 -8.53 -8.92
C SER A 245 3.01 -9.51 -8.45
N PHE A 246 2.71 -10.82 -8.38
CA PHE A 246 3.65 -11.85 -7.92
C PHE A 246 4.39 -12.59 -9.05
N VAL A 247 4.04 -12.39 -10.31
CA VAL A 247 4.67 -13.12 -11.43
C VAL A 247 6.19 -12.99 -11.42
N ALA A 248 6.72 -11.77 -11.23
CA ALA A 248 8.15 -11.55 -11.20
C ALA A 248 8.85 -12.20 -9.98
N PRO A 249 8.42 -11.98 -8.73
CA PRO A 249 9.06 -12.64 -7.60
C PRO A 249 8.95 -14.17 -7.66
N LEU A 250 7.84 -14.72 -8.11
CA LEU A 250 7.67 -16.18 -8.26
C LEU A 250 8.63 -16.75 -9.33
N ALA A 251 8.74 -16.11 -10.50
CA ALA A 251 9.66 -16.52 -11.55
C ALA A 251 11.12 -16.50 -11.06
N LEU A 252 11.49 -15.50 -10.26
CA LEU A 252 12.82 -15.40 -9.68
C LEU A 252 13.07 -16.40 -8.56
N ALA A 253 12.10 -16.65 -7.70
CA ALA A 253 12.19 -17.66 -6.64
C ALA A 253 12.34 -19.07 -7.23
N TRP A 254 11.52 -19.40 -8.25
CA TRP A 254 11.62 -20.65 -9.00
C TRP A 254 13.01 -20.87 -9.60
N ARG A 255 13.53 -19.83 -10.24
CA ARG A 255 14.86 -19.89 -10.83
C ARG A 255 15.96 -20.08 -9.77
N ALA A 256 15.88 -19.37 -8.63
CA ALA A 256 16.83 -19.52 -7.54
C ALA A 256 16.82 -20.94 -6.98
N ALA A 257 15.62 -21.55 -6.84
CA ALA A 257 15.46 -22.93 -6.41
C ALA A 257 16.12 -23.92 -7.38
N ARG A 258 15.90 -23.75 -8.70
CA ARG A 258 16.56 -24.61 -9.72
C ARG A 258 18.06 -24.47 -9.75
N ALA A 259 18.61 -23.26 -9.61
CA ALA A 259 20.05 -23.04 -9.55
C ALA A 259 20.69 -23.61 -8.28
N GLY A 260 19.97 -23.66 -7.17
CA GLY A 260 20.40 -24.30 -5.93
C GLY A 260 20.38 -25.83 -6.00
N ALA A 261 19.47 -26.42 -6.76
CA ALA A 261 19.36 -27.86 -6.96
C ALA A 261 20.50 -28.43 -7.86
N SER A 262 21.08 -27.59 -8.73
CA SER A 262 22.12 -28.01 -9.68
C SER A 262 23.56 -27.83 -9.17
N ARG A 263 23.77 -27.34 -7.94
CA ARG A 263 25.09 -27.19 -7.34
C ARG A 263 25.26 -28.19 -6.18
N PRO A 264 26.02 -29.28 -6.34
CA PRO A 264 26.42 -30.11 -5.23
C PRO A 264 27.43 -29.34 -4.33
N SER A 265 27.09 -29.23 -3.07
CA SER A 265 27.98 -29.11 -1.91
C SER A 265 29.04 -27.99 -1.85
N SER A 266 28.78 -26.78 -2.32
CA SER A 266 29.49 -25.66 -1.71
C SER A 266 28.81 -25.29 -0.39
N PRO A 267 29.53 -25.02 0.71
CA PRO A 267 28.89 -24.64 1.96
C PRO A 267 28.00 -23.43 1.70
N ARG A 268 26.68 -23.60 1.87
CA ARG A 268 25.73 -22.48 1.84
C ARG A 268 26.26 -21.46 2.83
N PRO A 269 26.38 -20.17 2.45
CA PRO A 269 26.63 -19.14 3.43
C PRO A 269 25.60 -19.31 4.54
N SER A 270 26.11 -19.51 5.74
CA SER A 270 25.38 -19.83 6.96
C SER A 270 24.11 -18.99 7.12
N ALA A 271 23.10 -19.65 7.68
CA ALA A 271 21.92 -19.12 8.34
C ALA A 271 21.46 -17.72 7.92
N ALA A 272 20.23 -17.65 7.40
CA ALA A 272 19.52 -16.39 7.15
C ALA A 272 19.74 -15.43 8.34
N GLY A 273 20.39 -14.31 8.08
CA GLY A 273 20.67 -13.33 9.14
C GLY A 273 19.38 -12.78 9.74
N PRO A 274 19.43 -12.13 10.90
CA PRO A 274 18.24 -11.59 11.59
C PRO A 274 17.33 -10.77 10.69
N ALA A 275 17.89 -10.05 9.71
CA ALA A 275 17.13 -9.29 8.74
C ALA A 275 16.25 -10.17 7.83
N ASP A 276 16.72 -11.34 7.39
CA ASP A 276 15.94 -12.24 6.56
C ASP A 276 14.76 -12.85 7.32
N SER A 277 14.98 -13.21 8.58
CA SER A 277 13.91 -13.72 9.45
C SER A 277 12.84 -12.66 9.67
N CYS A 278 13.24 -11.41 9.89
CA CYS A 278 12.31 -10.28 9.99
C CYS A 278 11.53 -10.05 8.69
N LEU A 279 12.18 -10.07 7.52
CA LEU A 279 11.49 -9.89 6.23
C LEU A 279 10.50 -11.02 5.95
N LYS A 280 10.83 -12.27 6.31
CA LYS A 280 9.90 -13.41 6.19
C LYS A 280 8.72 -13.27 7.14
N ALA A 281 8.94 -12.83 8.38
CA ALA A 281 7.88 -12.60 9.35
C ALA A 281 6.95 -11.46 8.87
N LEU A 282 7.50 -10.36 8.35
CA LEU A 282 6.75 -9.26 7.77
C LEU A 282 5.93 -9.72 6.56
N LEU A 283 6.53 -10.51 5.65
CA LEU A 283 5.79 -11.12 4.55
C LEU A 283 4.62 -11.97 5.07
N ALA A 284 4.87 -12.83 6.06
CA ALA A 284 3.84 -13.73 6.59
C ALA A 284 2.68 -12.97 7.23
N VAL A 285 2.96 -11.95 8.03
CA VAL A 285 1.93 -11.13 8.70
C VAL A 285 1.05 -10.41 7.67
N HIS A 286 1.67 -9.74 6.67
CA HIS A 286 0.91 -9.04 5.65
C HIS A 286 0.17 -10.00 4.70
N ALA A 287 0.76 -11.15 4.35
CA ALA A 287 0.11 -12.16 3.54
C ALA A 287 -1.11 -12.76 4.25
N LEU A 288 -0.96 -13.08 5.54
CA LEU A 288 -2.06 -13.61 6.36
C LEU A 288 -3.22 -12.58 6.42
N PHE A 289 -2.89 -11.31 6.67
CA PHE A 289 -3.89 -10.27 6.68
C PHE A 289 -4.58 -10.17 5.30
N PHE A 290 -3.82 -10.06 4.22
CA PHE A 290 -4.35 -9.96 2.86
C PHE A 290 -5.31 -11.12 2.52
N VAL A 291 -4.92 -12.35 2.83
CA VAL A 291 -5.74 -13.54 2.51
C VAL A 291 -7.00 -13.63 3.37
N ARG A 292 -6.98 -13.04 4.57
CA ARG A 292 -8.09 -13.13 5.54
C ARG A 292 -9.04 -11.93 5.55
N TYR A 293 -8.70 -10.86 4.86
CA TYR A 293 -9.50 -9.64 4.85
C TYR A 293 -10.37 -9.58 3.59
N PHE A 294 -11.60 -10.09 3.69
CA PHE A 294 -12.51 -10.25 2.55
C PHE A 294 -13.36 -9.00 2.32
N ILE A 295 -12.88 -8.10 1.49
CA ILE A 295 -13.65 -6.94 1.00
C ILE A 295 -13.58 -6.87 -0.52
N VAL A 296 -14.43 -6.04 -1.13
CA VAL A 296 -14.50 -5.90 -2.60
C VAL A 296 -13.16 -5.47 -3.21
N SER A 297 -12.44 -4.59 -2.54
CA SER A 297 -11.13 -4.10 -2.94
C SER A 297 -9.96 -4.83 -2.27
N GLN A 298 -10.13 -6.10 -1.91
CA GLN A 298 -9.13 -6.90 -1.18
C GLN A 298 -7.74 -6.87 -1.84
N PHE A 299 -7.67 -6.82 -3.19
CA PHE A 299 -6.39 -6.80 -3.89
C PHE A 299 -5.51 -5.57 -3.56
N THR A 300 -6.10 -4.48 -3.06
CA THR A 300 -5.35 -3.28 -2.66
C THR A 300 -4.39 -3.57 -1.50
N PHE A 301 -4.74 -4.54 -0.65
CA PHE A 301 -3.94 -4.97 0.50
C PHE A 301 -2.76 -5.87 0.14
N VAL A 302 -2.62 -6.22 -1.14
CA VAL A 302 -1.50 -7.04 -1.62
C VAL A 302 -0.16 -6.30 -1.61
N LEU A 303 -0.17 -4.96 -1.63
CA LEU A 303 1.03 -4.14 -1.83
C LEU A 303 2.16 -4.45 -0.83
N PRO A 304 1.95 -4.46 0.50
CA PRO A 304 3.02 -4.79 1.43
C PRO A 304 3.51 -6.24 1.26
N THR A 305 2.60 -7.18 0.96
CA THR A 305 2.95 -8.58 0.69
C THR A 305 3.85 -8.70 -0.54
N ALA A 306 3.49 -8.01 -1.63
CA ALA A 306 4.32 -7.97 -2.84
C ALA A 306 5.67 -7.30 -2.56
N PHE A 307 5.70 -6.18 -1.84
CA PHE A 307 6.93 -5.48 -1.45
C PHE A 307 7.92 -6.42 -0.75
N PHE A 308 7.48 -7.18 0.25
CA PHE A 308 8.35 -8.11 0.97
C PHE A 308 8.73 -9.32 0.11
N ALA A 309 7.84 -9.83 -0.74
CA ALA A 309 8.18 -10.90 -1.68
C ALA A 309 9.28 -10.47 -2.66
N TYR A 310 9.20 -9.27 -3.22
CA TYR A 310 10.25 -8.70 -4.05
C TYR A 310 11.56 -8.48 -3.29
N LEU A 311 11.52 -8.04 -2.02
CA LEU A 311 12.73 -7.88 -1.20
C LEU A 311 13.44 -9.20 -0.94
N LEU A 312 12.70 -10.27 -0.66
CA LEU A 312 13.28 -11.60 -0.42
C LEU A 312 14.01 -12.16 -1.65
N VAL A 313 13.52 -11.85 -2.85
CA VAL A 313 14.19 -12.27 -4.10
C VAL A 313 15.22 -11.25 -4.61
N ALA A 314 15.37 -10.10 -3.96
CA ALA A 314 16.26 -9.03 -4.42
C ALA A 314 17.74 -9.40 -4.46
N ARG A 315 18.16 -10.46 -3.75
CA ARG A 315 19.53 -11.00 -3.77
C ARG A 315 19.86 -11.78 -5.06
N VAL A 316 18.84 -12.15 -5.83
CA VAL A 316 19.05 -12.82 -7.11
C VAL A 316 19.66 -11.84 -8.09
N ARG A 317 20.91 -12.10 -8.50
CA ARG A 317 21.60 -11.28 -9.50
C ARG A 317 21.04 -11.57 -10.89
N LEU A 318 20.60 -10.53 -11.56
CA LEU A 318 20.10 -10.58 -12.93
C LEU A 318 21.13 -9.95 -13.88
N GLY A 319 21.48 -10.64 -14.96
CA GLY A 319 22.16 -10.02 -16.10
C GLY A 319 21.25 -9.02 -16.81
N ARG A 320 21.80 -8.05 -17.53
CA ARG A 320 21.04 -6.96 -18.20
C ARG A 320 19.86 -7.44 -19.02
N GLY A 321 20.04 -8.43 -19.91
CA GLY A 321 18.96 -8.95 -20.77
C GLY A 321 17.79 -9.50 -19.96
N ARG A 322 18.06 -10.19 -18.85
CA ARG A 322 17.01 -10.74 -17.98
C ARG A 322 16.32 -9.66 -17.15
N ALA A 323 17.05 -8.63 -16.75
CA ALA A 323 16.48 -7.47 -16.06
C ALA A 323 15.50 -6.73 -16.98
N LEU A 324 15.88 -6.55 -18.25
CA LEU A 324 15.00 -5.96 -19.27
C LEU A 324 13.79 -6.84 -19.58
N ALA A 325 13.99 -8.16 -19.73
CA ALA A 325 12.88 -9.09 -19.92
C ALA A 325 11.90 -9.09 -18.77
N LEU A 326 12.38 -9.01 -17.52
CA LEU A 326 11.53 -8.91 -16.34
C LEU A 326 10.73 -7.61 -16.32
N ALA A 327 11.38 -6.48 -16.62
CA ALA A 327 10.72 -5.18 -16.70
C ALA A 327 9.68 -5.14 -17.83
N ALA A 328 10.02 -5.68 -19.01
CA ALA A 328 9.10 -5.78 -20.14
C ALA A 328 7.89 -6.68 -19.81
N MET A 329 8.12 -7.82 -19.17
CA MET A 329 7.04 -8.69 -18.71
C MET A 329 6.11 -7.96 -17.72
N GLN A 330 6.66 -7.25 -16.73
CA GLN A 330 5.88 -6.49 -15.77
C GLN A 330 5.15 -5.30 -16.39
N LEU A 331 5.66 -4.72 -17.45
CA LEU A 331 4.97 -3.69 -18.22
C LEU A 331 3.83 -4.28 -19.05
N LEU A 332 4.07 -5.39 -19.73
CA LEU A 332 3.10 -6.00 -20.66
C LEU A 332 1.96 -6.70 -19.93
N LEU A 333 2.24 -7.38 -18.82
CA LEU A 333 1.21 -8.13 -18.06
C LEU A 333 0.02 -7.27 -17.65
N PRO A 334 0.19 -6.10 -16.98
CA PRO A 334 -0.92 -5.22 -16.66
C PRO A 334 -1.66 -4.74 -17.92
N LEU A 335 -0.93 -4.34 -18.97
CA LEU A 335 -1.54 -3.82 -20.19
C LEU A 335 -2.39 -4.87 -20.89
N VAL A 336 -1.91 -6.12 -21.00
CA VAL A 336 -2.67 -7.23 -21.55
C VAL A 336 -3.85 -7.60 -20.67
N ALA A 337 -3.64 -7.67 -19.35
CA ALA A 337 -4.71 -7.94 -18.39
C ALA A 337 -5.80 -6.87 -18.46
N TRP A 338 -5.43 -5.61 -18.53
CA TRP A 338 -6.39 -4.50 -18.67
C TRP A 338 -7.19 -4.59 -19.98
N GLN A 339 -6.53 -4.93 -21.08
CA GLN A 339 -7.22 -5.10 -22.37
C GLN A 339 -8.18 -6.28 -22.34
N LEU A 340 -7.76 -7.42 -21.77
CA LEU A 340 -8.60 -8.60 -21.63
C LEU A 340 -9.79 -8.34 -20.71
N LEU A 341 -9.57 -7.75 -19.54
CA LEU A 341 -10.63 -7.44 -18.58
C LEU A 341 -11.64 -6.42 -19.15
N ALA A 342 -11.18 -5.47 -19.96
CA ALA A 342 -12.08 -4.51 -20.62
C ALA A 342 -12.99 -5.15 -21.67
N SER A 343 -12.58 -6.29 -22.24
CA SER A 343 -13.34 -7.01 -23.29
C SER A 343 -14.21 -8.15 -22.73
N LEU A 344 -13.99 -8.58 -21.49
CA LEU A 344 -14.76 -9.67 -20.89
C LEU A 344 -16.08 -9.14 -20.31
N PRO A 345 -17.21 -9.82 -20.56
CA PRO A 345 -18.48 -9.55 -19.91
C PRO A 345 -18.43 -10.07 -18.47
N VAL A 346 -17.78 -9.33 -17.57
CA VAL A 346 -17.78 -9.67 -16.15
C VAL A 346 -19.02 -9.05 -15.53
N PRO A 347 -19.92 -9.84 -14.94
CA PRO A 347 -21.12 -9.31 -14.30
C PRO A 347 -20.74 -8.43 -13.11
N ALA A 348 -21.52 -7.38 -12.90
CA ALA A 348 -21.40 -6.56 -11.72
C ALA A 348 -21.62 -7.42 -10.46
N TRP A 349 -20.71 -7.30 -9.48
CA TRP A 349 -20.77 -8.12 -8.26
C TRP A 349 -21.86 -7.67 -7.30
N ARG A 350 -22.22 -6.40 -7.39
CA ARG A 350 -23.32 -5.80 -6.63
C ARG A 350 -24.22 -4.99 -7.58
N PRO A 351 -25.48 -5.38 -7.76
CA PRO A 351 -26.38 -4.65 -8.66
C PRO A 351 -26.54 -3.17 -8.32
N ARG A 352 -26.41 -2.82 -7.04
CA ARG A 352 -26.49 -1.42 -6.55
C ARG A 352 -25.24 -0.59 -6.77
N HIS A 353 -24.11 -1.22 -7.06
CA HIS A 353 -22.80 -0.59 -7.23
C HIS A 353 -22.21 -0.89 -8.61
N LYS A 354 -23.06 -0.76 -9.61
CA LYS A 354 -22.89 -1.08 -11.01
C LYS A 354 -21.50 -0.77 -11.60
N TYR A 355 -20.88 0.31 -11.16
CA TYR A 355 -19.60 0.77 -11.68
C TYR A 355 -18.41 0.43 -10.79
N ARG A 356 -18.61 0.51 -9.47
CA ARG A 356 -17.59 0.22 -8.48
C ARG A 356 -17.09 -1.22 -8.57
N ASP A 357 -18.02 -2.14 -8.84
CA ASP A 357 -17.76 -3.58 -8.78
C ASP A 357 -17.53 -4.17 -10.18
N GLU A 358 -17.38 -3.35 -11.21
CA GLU A 358 -17.03 -3.84 -12.54
C GLU A 358 -15.52 -4.10 -12.68
N ALA A 359 -15.19 -5.23 -13.34
CA ALA A 359 -13.80 -5.58 -13.60
C ALA A 359 -13.05 -4.50 -14.40
N ARG A 360 -13.75 -3.73 -15.24
CA ARG A 360 -13.20 -2.62 -16.01
C ARG A 360 -12.59 -1.52 -15.14
N TYR A 361 -13.14 -1.27 -13.96
CA TYR A 361 -12.59 -0.30 -13.02
C TYR A 361 -11.14 -0.64 -12.64
N PHE A 362 -10.88 -1.93 -12.35
CA PHE A 362 -9.54 -2.39 -11.99
C PHE A 362 -8.62 -2.59 -13.19
N ALA A 363 -9.20 -2.58 -14.41
CA ALA A 363 -8.47 -2.86 -15.64
C ALA A 363 -7.81 -1.61 -16.23
N LEU A 364 -8.47 -0.46 -16.22
CA LEU A 364 -8.09 0.71 -17.00
C LEU A 364 -8.29 2.00 -16.18
N PRO A 365 -7.43 2.30 -15.18
CA PRO A 365 -7.61 3.48 -14.34
C PRO A 365 -7.65 4.79 -15.15
N TRP A 366 -6.87 4.91 -16.22
CA TRP A 366 -6.87 6.09 -17.08
C TRP A 366 -8.02 6.17 -18.09
N LYS A 367 -8.70 5.04 -18.38
CA LYS A 367 -9.88 5.00 -19.24
C LYS A 367 -11.19 5.01 -18.48
N CYS A 368 -11.16 4.62 -17.21
CA CYS A 368 -12.27 4.78 -16.29
C CYS A 368 -12.33 6.22 -15.73
N GLY A 369 -11.47 7.09 -16.25
CA GLY A 369 -11.46 8.50 -15.87
C GLY A 369 -12.65 9.23 -16.38
N ASP A 370 -12.63 10.40 -16.13
CA ASP A 370 -13.32 11.62 -16.45
C ASP A 370 -14.76 11.45 -16.95
N ASP A 371 -14.93 10.85 -18.10
CA ASP A 371 -16.25 10.80 -18.74
C ASP A 371 -17.20 9.77 -18.11
N SER A 372 -16.69 8.68 -17.56
CA SER A 372 -17.59 7.61 -17.10
C SER A 372 -18.08 7.83 -15.68
N ALA A 373 -17.24 8.34 -14.78
CA ALA A 373 -17.69 8.68 -13.42
C ALA A 373 -18.61 9.90 -13.43
N ASP A 374 -18.24 10.94 -14.19
CA ASP A 374 -19.05 12.17 -14.31
C ASP A 374 -20.37 11.90 -15.05
N ARG A 375 -20.37 11.13 -16.13
CA ARG A 375 -21.60 10.71 -16.81
C ARG A 375 -22.48 9.84 -15.96
N CYS A 376 -21.89 8.90 -15.24
CA CYS A 376 -22.68 8.03 -14.39
C CYS A 376 -23.19 8.72 -13.14
N ALA A 377 -22.48 9.70 -12.61
CA ALA A 377 -23.00 10.54 -11.55
C ALA A 377 -24.17 11.40 -12.04
N ALA A 378 -24.18 11.82 -13.31
CA ALA A 378 -25.30 12.51 -13.94
C ALA A 378 -26.48 11.56 -14.28
N GLU A 379 -26.21 10.29 -14.57
CA GLU A 379 -27.23 9.29 -14.94
C GLU A 379 -27.86 8.57 -13.75
N VAL A 380 -27.20 8.57 -12.58
CA VAL A 380 -27.72 7.94 -11.37
C VAL A 380 -28.64 8.95 -10.66
N GLU A 381 -29.90 8.91 -10.97
CA GLU A 381 -30.96 9.50 -10.12
C GLU A 381 -31.00 8.80 -8.79
N GLY A 382 -30.18 9.23 -7.88
CA GLY A 382 -30.18 8.70 -6.54
C GLY A 382 -28.86 8.89 -5.83
N PRO A 383 -28.85 8.63 -4.52
CA PRO A 383 -27.63 8.71 -3.76
C PRO A 383 -26.65 7.65 -4.25
N TRP A 384 -25.43 8.05 -4.46
CA TRP A 384 -24.32 7.14 -4.48
C TRP A 384 -24.30 6.39 -3.15
N ASP A 385 -24.85 5.15 -3.14
CA ASP A 385 -24.80 4.31 -1.96
C ASP A 385 -23.33 4.01 -1.66
N GLY A 386 -22.77 4.67 -0.68
CA GLY A 386 -21.36 4.54 -0.30
C GLY A 386 -20.62 5.86 -0.17
N TYR A 387 -21.20 6.99 -0.55
CA TYR A 387 -20.68 8.28 -0.10
C TYR A 387 -21.32 8.64 1.23
N PRO A 388 -20.53 8.91 2.27
CA PRO A 388 -21.09 9.45 3.49
C PRO A 388 -21.82 10.74 3.15
N ASP A 389 -23.04 10.83 3.60
CA ASP A 389 -23.83 12.04 3.52
C ASP A 389 -23.19 13.10 4.42
N CYS A 390 -22.42 14.01 3.84
CA CYS A 390 -21.91 15.16 4.58
C CYS A 390 -23.09 16.06 4.95
N GLY A 391 -23.89 15.61 5.90
CA GLY A 391 -25.01 16.36 6.45
C GLY A 391 -26.22 16.51 5.51
N GLY A 392 -26.55 15.53 4.68
CA GLY A 392 -27.82 15.50 3.92
C GLY A 392 -27.91 16.46 2.74
N LYS A 393 -26.89 17.24 2.45
CA LYS A 393 -26.97 18.35 1.45
C LYS A 393 -26.26 18.09 0.14
N ALA A 394 -25.58 16.98 -0.01
CA ALA A 394 -24.56 16.85 -1.05
C ALA A 394 -24.93 15.94 -2.22
N ARG A 395 -26.03 15.22 -2.15
CA ARG A 395 -26.40 14.22 -3.16
C ARG A 395 -26.66 14.77 -4.56
N ALA A 396 -27.13 16.01 -4.64
CA ALA A 396 -27.55 16.64 -5.91
C ALA A 396 -26.47 17.51 -6.56
N ARG A 397 -25.27 17.67 -5.94
CA ARG A 397 -24.27 18.63 -6.40
C ARG A 397 -22.87 18.06 -6.54
N ALA A 398 -22.69 16.76 -6.40
CA ALA A 398 -21.37 16.13 -6.53
C ALA A 398 -20.93 15.98 -8.00
N CYS A 399 -21.80 16.29 -8.94
CA CYS A 399 -21.50 16.39 -10.36
C CYS A 399 -21.70 17.84 -10.78
N PRO A 400 -20.70 18.47 -11.39
CA PRO A 400 -20.88 19.77 -12.00
C PRO A 400 -21.82 19.68 -13.19
#